data_90ffe925d339b26defbc9d5ecbb04163
#
_entry.id   90ffe925d339b26defbc9d5ecbb04163
#
_cell.length_a   1.000
_cell.length_b   1.000
_cell.length_c   1.000
_cell.angle_alpha   90.00
_cell.angle_beta   90.00
_cell.angle_gamma   90.00
#
_symmetry.space_group_name_H-M   'P 1'
#
loop_
_entity.id
_entity.type
_entity.pdbx_description
1 polymer ?
#
loop_
_entity_poly.entity_id
_entity_poly.type
_entity_poly.pdbx_seq_one_letter_code
_entity_poly.pdbx_strand_id
1 'polypeptide(L)'
;MRLTHRFPVSLLVACLSSFSIAGCGGSAISTPPVTLTASLAASSLVVPQDGTPATNPITLNVATGSASFQVNGLPGGITMQDSAGSSAGVYNLTFVGSASAPAGSYTATVQVTEGSQTATANFTLVSAVVAKVGSGIDTTMGVNGVLQQFMSTSFQVAEWDGDYFGGLNATALESQMSALEPQHIRMQIVSQGMAMSTDTGTASDWNFSIMDQTVQPVLASADHSPEFQIATAPAWMCYSNGQLDVTDHVNDFAAYAANLVRYYNKGGFDWGGVHFQSPGSDPITWWGIFNEPNGNGITAQQYVTIYNAVVPAMLAVDPTIKFSAIEFSDYGLGTGDGGDPMTWLPTLFAHAASGGLSSPVNIVSTHFYSSCNQSDTDATVMSTVPGFAQNVSYFYQELQTNPTLANVPVWVTENNVNADYEGANGMSTCNPGQVFVDDHRGTSAFFAAWRPYVFSQLGKVGNQALYHWAYDGDQQYGEVDSSGNTYLSYWVDQALATIYPSTPTSEGPNILELTATDTTTVETLATQNSDGSVTVMVDDHAVASPTDNNGSGAARTVIVDISSLGTFSSASELSINASSSATASPAPVSVTPAARMTIQMSGYGVTWLQLKP
;
A
#
# COMPACT_ATOMS: atom_id res chain seq x y z
N MET A 1 -19.40 34.60 33.16
CA MET A 1 -18.75 35.83 33.59
C MET A 1 -18.46 36.65 32.34
N ARG A 2 -19.21 37.71 32.15
CA ARG A 2 -19.11 38.61 30.96
C ARG A 2 -18.00 39.60 31.22
N LEU A 3 -17.13 39.86 30.23
CA LEU A 3 -16.34 41.09 30.16
C LEU A 3 -16.32 41.60 28.73
N THR A 4 -16.96 42.73 28.58
CA THR A 4 -17.01 43.60 27.40
C THR A 4 -15.79 44.51 27.41
N HIS A 5 -15.12 44.67 26.28
CA HIS A 5 -14.21 45.79 26.06
C HIS A 5 -14.56 46.55 24.79
N ARG A 6 -14.76 47.87 25.00
CA ARG A 6 -15.13 48.88 24.03
C ARG A 6 -13.90 49.43 23.31
N PHE A 7 -14.02 49.70 22.03
CA PHE A 7 -13.07 50.49 21.25
C PHE A 7 -13.36 51.99 21.41
N PRO A 8 -12.36 52.86 21.44
CA PRO A 8 -12.57 54.31 21.28
C PRO A 8 -12.41 54.73 19.81
N VAL A 9 -13.40 55.50 19.35
CA VAL A 9 -13.37 56.23 18.09
C VAL A 9 -12.59 57.50 18.29
N SER A 10 -11.55 57.77 17.49
CA SER A 10 -10.85 59.04 17.45
C SER A 10 -11.31 59.89 16.27
N LEU A 11 -11.87 60.99 16.61
CA LEU A 11 -12.36 62.04 15.73
C LEU A 11 -11.19 62.89 15.23
N LEU A 12 -10.99 63.04 13.90
CA LEU A 12 -10.01 63.93 13.31
C LEU A 12 -10.68 65.21 12.88
N VAL A 13 -10.27 66.32 13.49
CA VAL A 13 -10.72 67.69 13.16
C VAL A 13 -9.84 68.24 12.04
N ALA A 14 -10.47 68.71 10.96
CA ALA A 14 -9.81 69.39 9.86
C ALA A 14 -9.70 70.89 10.14
N CYS A 15 -8.53 71.45 10.15
CA CYS A 15 -8.31 72.89 10.08
C CYS A 15 -8.10 73.32 8.64
N LEU A 16 -9.00 74.13 8.12
CA LEU A 16 -8.79 74.92 6.90
C LEU A 16 -8.01 76.19 7.25
N SER A 17 -6.88 76.36 6.61
CA SER A 17 -6.22 77.68 6.55
C SER A 17 -6.01 78.08 5.08
N SER A 18 -6.68 79.14 4.70
CA SER A 18 -6.59 79.79 3.39
C SER A 18 -5.31 80.64 3.29
N PHE A 19 -4.50 80.38 2.28
CA PHE A 19 -3.44 81.30 1.89
C PHE A 19 -3.56 81.66 0.42
N SER A 20 -3.63 82.94 0.16
CA SER A 20 -3.66 83.52 -1.18
C SER A 20 -2.28 83.60 -1.77
N ILE A 21 -2.13 83.29 -3.03
CA ILE A 21 -0.89 83.31 -3.75
C ILE A 21 -0.97 84.30 -4.91
N ALA A 22 0.01 85.13 -4.99
CA ALA A 22 0.40 85.80 -6.21
C ALA A 22 1.86 85.42 -6.52
N GLY A 23 2.16 85.00 -7.73
CA GLY A 23 3.53 84.80 -8.19
C GLY A 23 3.66 83.93 -9.43
N CYS A 24 3.72 84.52 -10.63
CA CYS A 24 4.09 83.85 -11.87
C CYS A 24 5.48 83.22 -11.79
N GLY A 25 5.63 82.03 -12.19
CA GLY A 25 6.83 81.29 -12.51
C GLY A 25 6.48 79.96 -13.12
N GLY A 26 6.48 79.86 -14.45
CA GLY A 26 6.23 78.61 -15.16
C GLY A 26 7.38 77.59 -14.93
N SER A 27 7.27 76.82 -13.88
CA SER A 27 8.03 75.58 -13.74
C SER A 27 7.18 74.46 -14.33
N ALA A 28 7.69 73.81 -15.36
CA ALA A 28 7.12 72.57 -15.83
C ALA A 28 7.00 71.65 -14.63
N ILE A 29 5.74 71.30 -14.26
CA ILE A 29 5.44 70.28 -13.27
C ILE A 29 5.93 68.97 -13.91
N SER A 30 7.18 68.56 -13.58
CA SER A 30 7.60 67.19 -13.89
C SER A 30 6.68 66.28 -13.06
N THR A 31 5.73 65.65 -13.70
CA THR A 31 5.04 64.53 -13.08
C THR A 31 6.10 63.57 -12.56
N PRO A 32 6.08 63.15 -11.28
CA PRO A 32 7.05 62.19 -10.78
C PRO A 32 7.05 61.00 -11.71
N PRO A 33 8.25 60.43 -12.05
CA PRO A 33 8.33 59.29 -12.92
C PRO A 33 7.45 58.16 -12.34
N VAL A 34 6.57 57.63 -13.16
CA VAL A 34 5.72 56.50 -12.76
C VAL A 34 6.64 55.33 -12.47
N THR A 35 6.65 54.85 -11.22
CA THR A 35 7.46 53.70 -10.84
C THR A 35 6.85 52.44 -11.51
N LEU A 36 7.70 51.65 -12.16
CA LEU A 36 7.27 50.38 -12.77
C LEU A 36 6.71 49.44 -11.70
N THR A 37 5.53 48.93 -11.91
CA THR A 37 4.95 47.82 -11.10
C THR A 37 4.49 46.70 -12.02
N ALA A 38 4.58 45.46 -11.50
CA ALA A 38 4.19 44.26 -12.20
C ALA A 38 3.28 43.40 -11.32
N SER A 39 2.21 42.87 -11.89
CA SER A 39 1.29 41.97 -11.21
C SER A 39 0.94 40.76 -12.08
N LEU A 40 1.04 39.54 -11.51
CA LEU A 40 0.66 38.29 -12.16
C LEU A 40 -0.86 38.06 -12.01
N ALA A 41 -1.48 37.47 -13.00
CA ALA A 41 -2.90 37.11 -12.97
C ALA A 41 -3.21 36.01 -11.94
N ALA A 42 -2.26 35.11 -11.73
CA ALA A 42 -2.37 34.03 -10.74
C ALA A 42 -1.16 34.01 -9.82
N SER A 43 -1.40 33.79 -8.52
CA SER A 43 -0.34 33.59 -7.51
C SER A 43 0.25 32.17 -7.52
N SER A 44 -0.38 31.24 -8.25
CA SER A 44 0.13 29.88 -8.47
C SER A 44 -0.15 29.45 -9.90
N LEU A 45 0.75 28.65 -10.47
CA LEU A 45 0.64 28.09 -11.82
C LEU A 45 1.08 26.62 -11.81
N VAL A 46 0.20 25.75 -12.28
CA VAL A 46 0.52 24.34 -12.52
C VAL A 46 1.09 24.18 -13.93
N VAL A 47 2.31 23.62 -14.02
CA VAL A 47 3.04 23.37 -15.27
C VAL A 47 3.17 21.85 -15.43
N PRO A 48 2.49 21.26 -16.43
CA PRO A 48 2.58 19.82 -16.70
C PRO A 48 3.96 19.41 -17.21
N GLN A 49 4.43 18.24 -16.83
CA GLN A 49 5.72 17.68 -17.26
C GLN A 49 5.70 17.05 -18.67
N ASP A 50 4.56 17.02 -19.33
CA ASP A 50 4.37 16.38 -20.66
C ASP A 50 4.58 17.33 -21.84
N GLY A 51 5.06 18.54 -21.60
CA GLY A 51 5.24 19.55 -22.65
C GLY A 51 3.99 20.41 -22.91
N THR A 52 2.87 20.15 -22.25
CA THR A 52 1.67 20.99 -22.38
C THR A 52 1.95 22.39 -21.83
N PRO A 53 1.73 23.47 -22.61
CA PRO A 53 2.00 24.84 -22.15
C PRO A 53 1.03 25.28 -21.06
N ALA A 54 1.56 26.00 -20.06
CA ALA A 54 0.77 26.71 -19.04
C ALA A 54 1.13 28.21 -19.06
N THR A 55 0.13 29.08 -19.04
CA THR A 55 0.33 30.53 -19.19
C THR A 55 -0.14 31.27 -17.95
N ASN A 56 0.69 32.21 -17.45
CA ASN A 56 0.34 33.17 -16.41
C ASN A 56 0.52 34.60 -16.96
N PRO A 57 -0.53 35.32 -17.26
CA PRO A 57 -0.45 36.69 -17.72
C PRO A 57 0.15 37.62 -16.66
N ILE A 58 1.00 38.56 -17.08
CA ILE A 58 1.55 39.61 -16.23
C ILE A 58 1.13 40.98 -16.77
N THR A 59 0.71 41.86 -15.87
CA THR A 59 0.27 43.23 -16.19
C THR A 59 1.27 44.25 -15.61
N LEU A 60 1.68 45.17 -16.45
CA LEU A 60 2.52 46.32 -16.09
C LEU A 60 1.70 47.60 -16.04
N ASN A 61 2.01 48.49 -15.12
CA ASN A 61 1.34 49.79 -15.02
C ASN A 61 1.82 50.81 -16.07
N VAL A 62 2.76 50.44 -16.90
CA VAL A 62 3.29 51.24 -18.03
C VAL A 62 3.10 50.45 -19.32
N ALA A 63 2.67 51.12 -20.38
CA ALA A 63 2.34 50.49 -21.66
C ALA A 63 3.38 50.88 -22.73
N THR A 64 4.64 50.50 -22.54
CA THR A 64 5.70 50.83 -23.48
C THR A 64 6.11 49.63 -24.27
N GLY A 65 6.08 49.06 -25.07
CA GLY A 65 6.29 47.87 -25.91
C GLY A 65 7.67 47.20 -25.86
N SER A 66 8.52 47.46 -24.85
CA SER A 66 9.92 47.00 -24.78
C SER A 66 10.30 46.29 -23.49
N ALA A 67 9.33 45.77 -22.74
CA ALA A 67 9.60 45.03 -21.52
C ALA A 67 10.33 43.72 -21.81
N SER A 68 11.34 43.39 -21.00
CA SER A 68 12.00 42.10 -20.98
C SER A 68 11.73 41.36 -19.67
N PHE A 69 11.62 40.04 -19.75
CA PHE A 69 11.24 39.19 -18.63
C PHE A 69 12.33 38.15 -18.36
N GLN A 70 12.70 38.02 -17.09
CA GLN A 70 13.54 36.93 -16.58
C GLN A 70 12.83 36.27 -15.44
N VAL A 71 12.81 34.94 -15.38
CA VAL A 71 12.24 34.19 -14.27
C VAL A 71 13.35 33.45 -13.54
N ASN A 72 13.48 33.73 -12.25
CA ASN A 72 14.39 33.05 -11.35
C ASN A 72 13.63 32.03 -10.50
N GLY A 73 14.30 30.94 -10.08
CA GLY A 73 13.70 29.89 -9.24
C GLY A 73 12.97 28.82 -10.04
N LEU A 74 13.11 28.78 -11.38
CA LEU A 74 12.60 27.66 -12.17
C LEU A 74 13.45 26.40 -11.91
N PRO A 75 12.83 25.23 -11.67
CA PRO A 75 13.55 23.97 -11.64
C PRO A 75 14.08 23.60 -13.04
N GLY A 76 15.13 22.78 -13.09
CA GLY A 76 15.63 22.24 -14.36
C GLY A 76 14.50 21.54 -15.13
N GLY A 77 14.51 21.63 -16.46
CA GLY A 77 13.47 21.03 -17.30
C GLY A 77 12.22 21.87 -17.50
N ILE A 78 12.10 23.05 -16.85
CA ILE A 78 11.03 24.03 -17.14
C ILE A 78 11.65 25.24 -17.85
N THR A 79 11.02 25.63 -18.96
CA THR A 79 11.39 26.80 -19.77
C THR A 79 10.25 27.83 -19.76
N MET A 80 10.59 29.12 -19.96
CA MET A 80 9.61 30.18 -20.09
C MET A 80 9.84 30.95 -21.39
N GLN A 81 8.76 31.33 -22.03
CA GLN A 81 8.70 32.24 -23.17
C GLN A 81 7.67 33.33 -22.89
N ASP A 82 7.95 34.54 -23.33
CA ASP A 82 7.00 35.64 -23.23
C ASP A 82 6.44 36.03 -24.62
N SER A 83 5.22 36.57 -24.61
CA SER A 83 4.57 37.12 -25.79
C SER A 83 3.66 38.27 -25.39
N ALA A 84 3.37 39.17 -26.35
CA ALA A 84 2.42 40.23 -26.13
C ALA A 84 1.03 39.67 -25.80
N GLY A 85 0.37 40.23 -24.81
CA GLY A 85 -1.03 39.92 -24.45
C GLY A 85 -2.04 40.68 -25.32
N SER A 86 -3.31 40.56 -24.94
CA SER A 86 -4.44 41.15 -25.68
C SER A 86 -4.57 42.67 -25.53
N SER A 87 -3.86 43.29 -24.61
CA SER A 87 -3.94 44.73 -24.30
C SER A 87 -2.55 45.29 -24.03
N ALA A 88 -2.40 46.61 -24.22
CA ALA A 88 -1.12 47.31 -23.91
C ALA A 88 -0.79 47.14 -22.43
N GLY A 89 0.51 46.82 -22.14
CA GLY A 89 0.98 46.53 -20.80
C GLY A 89 0.69 45.14 -20.27
N VAL A 90 -0.01 44.28 -21.02
CA VAL A 90 -0.23 42.89 -20.67
C VAL A 90 0.68 41.98 -21.50
N TYR A 91 1.31 41.01 -20.88
CA TYR A 91 2.14 39.99 -21.52
C TYR A 91 1.75 38.61 -21.01
N ASN A 92 1.91 37.61 -21.87
CA ASN A 92 1.71 36.21 -21.52
C ASN A 92 3.08 35.58 -21.23
N LEU A 93 3.25 35.06 -20.03
CA LEU A 93 4.40 34.22 -19.68
C LEU A 93 3.97 32.76 -19.81
N THR A 94 4.48 32.07 -20.81
CA THR A 94 4.15 30.68 -21.10
C THR A 94 5.28 29.77 -20.65
N PHE A 95 4.96 28.82 -19.79
CA PHE A 95 5.87 27.86 -19.22
C PHE A 95 5.63 26.49 -19.83
N VAL A 96 6.70 25.76 -20.12
CA VAL A 96 6.67 24.41 -20.67
C VAL A 96 7.56 23.52 -19.83
N GLY A 97 7.00 22.47 -19.25
CA GLY A 97 7.70 21.46 -18.45
C GLY A 97 8.01 20.22 -19.29
N SER A 98 9.09 19.53 -18.95
CA SER A 98 9.45 18.22 -19.50
C SER A 98 9.45 17.16 -18.40
N ALA A 99 9.45 15.89 -18.78
CA ALA A 99 9.54 14.76 -17.83
C ALA A 99 10.82 14.76 -16.99
N SER A 100 11.83 15.54 -17.37
CA SER A 100 13.04 15.72 -16.55
C SER A 100 12.92 16.82 -15.48
N ALA A 101 11.82 17.58 -15.47
CA ALA A 101 11.58 18.56 -14.42
C ALA A 101 11.18 17.83 -13.13
N PRO A 102 11.89 18.07 -12.00
CA PRO A 102 11.49 17.42 -10.75
C PRO A 102 10.09 17.89 -10.34
N ALA A 103 9.25 16.94 -9.94
CA ALA A 103 7.90 17.23 -9.45
C ALA A 103 7.95 17.97 -8.11
N GLY A 104 7.01 18.90 -7.89
CA GLY A 104 6.94 19.67 -6.64
C GLY A 104 6.56 21.13 -6.82
N SER A 105 6.65 21.89 -5.73
CA SER A 105 6.30 23.31 -5.68
C SER A 105 7.55 24.18 -5.51
N TYR A 106 7.66 25.24 -6.31
CA TYR A 106 8.81 26.11 -6.39
C TYR A 106 8.39 27.58 -6.27
N THR A 107 9.12 28.37 -5.51
CA THR A 107 8.94 29.82 -5.51
C THR A 107 9.65 30.40 -6.72
N ALA A 108 8.89 30.98 -7.65
CA ALA A 108 9.42 31.63 -8.83
C ALA A 108 9.24 33.15 -8.73
N THR A 109 10.25 33.91 -9.18
CA THR A 109 10.27 35.37 -9.22
C THR A 109 10.44 35.85 -10.65
N VAL A 110 9.42 36.54 -11.17
CA VAL A 110 9.52 37.26 -12.45
C VAL A 110 10.17 38.60 -12.19
N GLN A 111 11.29 38.85 -12.82
CA GLN A 111 11.90 40.16 -12.91
C GLN A 111 11.55 40.78 -14.26
N VAL A 112 10.97 41.96 -14.22
CA VAL A 112 10.60 42.74 -15.41
C VAL A 112 11.55 43.94 -15.51
N THR A 113 12.07 44.19 -16.68
CA THR A 113 12.88 45.39 -16.99
C THR A 113 12.23 46.15 -18.12
N GLU A 114 11.97 47.45 -17.90
CA GLU A 114 11.42 48.37 -18.88
C GLU A 114 12.24 49.66 -18.85
N GLY A 115 13.02 49.87 -19.90
CA GLY A 115 14.00 50.97 -19.93
C GLY A 115 15.05 50.83 -18.81
N SER A 116 15.10 51.81 -17.88
CA SER A 116 15.99 51.79 -16.71
C SER A 116 15.29 51.33 -15.42
N GLN A 117 14.01 50.96 -15.47
CA GLN A 117 13.23 50.54 -14.31
C GLN A 117 13.12 49.03 -14.23
N THR A 118 13.06 48.50 -13.02
CA THR A 118 12.84 47.07 -12.74
C THR A 118 11.69 46.90 -11.75
N ALA A 119 10.89 45.85 -11.94
CA ALA A 119 9.87 45.40 -11.00
C ALA A 119 9.95 43.88 -10.84
N THR A 120 9.46 43.36 -9.73
CA THR A 120 9.39 41.92 -9.48
C THR A 120 7.97 41.48 -9.09
N ALA A 121 7.60 40.25 -9.48
CA ALA A 121 6.38 39.59 -9.05
C ALA A 121 6.68 38.14 -8.74
N ASN A 122 6.19 37.65 -7.59
CA ASN A 122 6.40 36.28 -7.14
C ASN A 122 5.16 35.44 -7.38
N PHE A 123 5.36 34.16 -7.65
CA PHE A 123 4.30 33.16 -7.71
C PHE A 123 4.83 31.78 -7.33
N THR A 124 3.90 30.86 -7.02
CA THR A 124 4.23 29.44 -6.83
C THR A 124 4.11 28.73 -8.17
N LEU A 125 5.17 28.12 -8.64
CA LEU A 125 5.15 27.22 -9.78
C LEU A 125 5.07 25.80 -9.27
N VAL A 126 4.07 25.04 -9.75
CA VAL A 126 3.88 23.63 -9.42
C VAL A 126 4.23 22.79 -10.65
N SER A 127 5.35 22.05 -10.57
CA SER A 127 5.71 21.06 -11.58
C SER A 127 4.87 19.79 -11.34
N ALA A 128 3.92 19.52 -12.24
CA ALA A 128 2.95 18.45 -12.06
C ALA A 128 3.33 17.21 -12.88
N VAL A 129 3.29 16.05 -12.22
CA VAL A 129 3.36 14.73 -12.88
C VAL A 129 2.16 14.59 -13.81
N VAL A 130 2.36 13.95 -14.96
CA VAL A 130 1.26 13.62 -15.86
C VAL A 130 1.17 12.10 -15.99
N ALA A 131 0.03 11.56 -15.60
CA ALA A 131 -0.34 10.16 -15.79
C ALA A 131 -1.32 10.07 -16.96
N LYS A 132 -0.87 9.56 -18.09
CA LYS A 132 -1.69 9.42 -19.30
C LYS A 132 -2.18 7.99 -19.45
N VAL A 133 -3.50 7.82 -19.40
CA VAL A 133 -4.17 6.53 -19.53
C VAL A 133 -4.47 6.26 -20.99
N GLY A 134 -4.02 5.11 -21.49
CA GLY A 134 -4.34 4.60 -22.82
C GLY A 134 -5.71 3.91 -22.86
N SER A 135 -6.25 3.67 -24.05
CA SER A 135 -7.50 2.92 -24.23
C SER A 135 -7.29 1.42 -24.45
N GLY A 136 -6.04 0.98 -24.54
CA GLY A 136 -5.66 -0.43 -24.71
C GLY A 136 -5.50 -1.12 -23.35
N ILE A 137 -5.68 -2.44 -23.36
CA ILE A 137 -5.32 -3.30 -22.22
C ILE A 137 -3.82 -3.57 -22.29
N ASP A 138 -3.11 -3.37 -21.19
CA ASP A 138 -1.69 -3.74 -21.09
C ASP A 138 -1.55 -5.23 -20.77
N THR A 139 -1.47 -6.03 -21.81
CA THR A 139 -1.34 -7.49 -21.69
C THR A 139 0.01 -7.96 -21.15
N THR A 140 0.95 -7.05 -20.91
CA THR A 140 2.26 -7.35 -20.30
C THR A 140 2.22 -7.30 -18.78
N MET A 141 1.15 -6.74 -18.22
CA MET A 141 0.94 -6.60 -16.78
C MET A 141 -0.13 -7.58 -16.27
N GLY A 142 -0.10 -7.85 -14.98
CA GLY A 142 -1.04 -8.77 -14.34
C GLY A 142 -1.00 -10.17 -14.94
N VAL A 143 -2.13 -10.86 -14.91
CA VAL A 143 -2.29 -12.14 -15.60
C VAL A 143 -2.97 -11.88 -16.95
N ASN A 144 -2.17 -11.78 -18.00
CA ASN A 144 -2.65 -11.47 -19.36
C ASN A 144 -3.47 -10.16 -19.45
N GLY A 145 -3.07 -9.13 -18.75
CA GLY A 145 -3.76 -7.84 -18.74
C GLY A 145 -4.86 -7.71 -17.70
N VAL A 146 -5.03 -8.70 -16.82
CA VAL A 146 -6.05 -8.71 -15.76
C VAL A 146 -5.38 -8.55 -14.40
N LEU A 147 -5.89 -7.63 -13.58
CA LEU A 147 -5.52 -7.49 -12.19
C LEU A 147 -6.30 -8.52 -11.37
N GLN A 148 -5.62 -9.58 -10.94
CA GLN A 148 -6.27 -10.67 -10.18
C GLN A 148 -6.01 -10.61 -8.68
N GLN A 149 -5.28 -9.60 -8.22
CA GLN A 149 -4.88 -9.50 -6.82
C GLN A 149 -6.08 -9.15 -5.94
N PHE A 150 -6.39 -10.01 -4.99
CA PHE A 150 -7.35 -9.74 -3.94
C PHE A 150 -6.64 -9.39 -2.62
N MET A 151 -7.35 -8.67 -1.76
CA MET A 151 -6.89 -8.30 -0.43
C MET A 151 -7.40 -9.28 0.62
N SER A 152 -6.60 -9.54 1.63
CA SER A 152 -7.02 -10.30 2.80
C SER A 152 -6.19 -9.91 4.03
N THR A 153 -6.45 -10.58 5.16
CA THR A 153 -5.76 -10.37 6.42
C THR A 153 -5.29 -11.69 7.01
N SER A 154 -4.30 -11.63 7.88
CA SER A 154 -3.78 -12.78 8.61
C SER A 154 -3.56 -12.45 10.08
N PHE A 155 -3.52 -13.48 10.93
CA PHE A 155 -3.22 -13.36 12.35
C PHE A 155 -2.77 -14.70 12.95
N GLN A 156 -2.23 -14.66 14.15
CA GLN A 156 -1.81 -15.86 14.87
C GLN A 156 -2.94 -16.41 15.75
N VAL A 157 -3.14 -17.70 15.71
CA VAL A 157 -4.07 -18.40 16.60
C VAL A 157 -3.36 -18.69 17.93
N ALA A 158 -3.99 -18.30 19.03
CA ALA A 158 -3.62 -18.63 20.40
C ALA A 158 -2.45 -17.86 21.04
N GLU A 159 -1.75 -17.00 20.34
CA GLU A 159 -0.63 -16.26 20.93
C GLU A 159 -1.07 -14.88 21.43
N TRP A 160 -1.64 -14.08 20.56
CA TRP A 160 -2.13 -12.74 20.90
C TRP A 160 -3.64 -12.62 20.72
N ASP A 161 -4.22 -13.43 19.86
CA ASP A 161 -5.56 -13.26 19.32
C ASP A 161 -6.59 -14.19 19.94
N GLY A 162 -6.16 -15.25 20.62
CA GLY A 162 -7.05 -16.19 21.30
C GLY A 162 -7.95 -15.54 22.36
N ASP A 163 -7.50 -14.47 22.99
CA ASP A 163 -8.29 -13.68 23.93
C ASP A 163 -9.21 -12.67 23.22
N TYR A 164 -8.93 -12.29 21.96
CA TYR A 164 -9.70 -11.30 21.24
C TYR A 164 -11.04 -11.86 20.78
N PHE A 165 -11.05 -12.97 20.06
CA PHE A 165 -12.28 -13.58 19.56
C PHE A 165 -13.12 -14.28 20.61
N GLY A 166 -12.56 -14.61 21.79
CA GLY A 166 -13.30 -15.13 22.93
C GLY A 166 -13.53 -14.11 24.06
N GLY A 167 -12.98 -12.90 23.94
CA GLY A 167 -12.93 -11.90 25.00
C GLY A 167 -14.06 -10.89 25.00
N LEU A 168 -13.90 -9.83 25.80
CA LEU A 168 -14.91 -8.78 25.99
C LEU A 168 -15.19 -7.96 24.71
N ASN A 169 -14.24 -7.91 23.77
CA ASN A 169 -14.32 -7.12 22.55
C ASN A 169 -14.61 -7.97 21.31
N ALA A 170 -14.85 -9.27 21.46
CA ALA A 170 -15.07 -10.21 20.35
C ALA A 170 -16.06 -9.70 19.30
N THR A 171 -17.22 -9.18 19.75
CA THR A 171 -18.26 -8.66 18.83
C THR A 171 -17.76 -7.48 17.99
N ALA A 172 -16.95 -6.59 18.56
CA ALA A 172 -16.39 -5.45 17.81
C ALA A 172 -15.35 -5.92 16.79
N LEU A 173 -14.46 -6.82 17.17
CA LEU A 173 -13.44 -7.40 16.31
C LEU A 173 -14.05 -8.19 15.15
N GLU A 174 -15.03 -9.06 15.41
CA GLU A 174 -15.75 -9.82 14.40
C GLU A 174 -16.52 -8.92 13.43
N SER A 175 -17.12 -7.83 13.94
CA SER A 175 -17.83 -6.85 13.11
C SER A 175 -16.87 -6.09 12.18
N GLN A 176 -15.72 -5.68 12.68
CA GLN A 176 -14.71 -4.99 11.87
C GLN A 176 -14.07 -5.94 10.84
N MET A 177 -13.82 -7.19 11.21
CA MET A 177 -13.34 -8.21 10.27
C MET A 177 -14.32 -8.44 9.13
N SER A 178 -15.61 -8.60 9.46
CA SER A 178 -16.66 -8.78 8.44
C SER A 178 -16.78 -7.55 7.52
N ALA A 179 -16.61 -6.34 8.07
CA ALA A 179 -16.69 -5.08 7.30
C ALA A 179 -15.42 -4.82 6.46
N LEU A 180 -14.31 -5.47 6.74
CA LEU A 180 -13.10 -5.43 5.91
C LEU A 180 -13.29 -6.22 4.59
N GLU A 181 -14.30 -7.09 4.52
CA GLU A 181 -14.62 -7.93 3.35
C GLU A 181 -13.45 -8.85 2.93
N PRO A 182 -12.82 -9.61 3.86
CA PRO A 182 -11.70 -10.47 3.52
C PRO A 182 -12.13 -11.61 2.60
N GLN A 183 -11.27 -11.96 1.65
CA GLN A 183 -11.53 -13.05 0.70
C GLN A 183 -11.05 -14.41 1.25
N HIS A 184 -9.91 -14.39 1.97
CA HIS A 184 -9.30 -15.56 2.60
C HIS A 184 -8.58 -15.14 3.86
N ILE A 185 -9.22 -15.29 5.01
CA ILE A 185 -8.55 -15.03 6.28
C ILE A 185 -7.54 -16.15 6.53
N ARG A 186 -6.27 -15.80 6.75
CA ARG A 186 -5.22 -16.75 7.10
C ARG A 186 -5.06 -16.82 8.61
N MET A 187 -5.24 -18.01 9.14
CA MET A 187 -5.09 -18.33 10.57
C MET A 187 -3.80 -19.12 10.76
N GLN A 188 -2.79 -18.49 11.33
CA GLN A 188 -1.49 -19.12 11.59
C GLN A 188 -1.50 -19.83 12.95
N ILE A 189 -1.36 -21.15 12.95
CA ILE A 189 -1.31 -21.95 14.18
C ILE A 189 0.12 -22.07 14.65
N VAL A 190 0.44 -21.35 15.71
CA VAL A 190 1.75 -21.39 16.38
C VAL A 190 1.79 -22.43 17.51
N SER A 191 2.95 -22.58 18.14
CA SER A 191 3.22 -23.63 19.13
C SER A 191 2.22 -23.68 20.28
N GLN A 192 1.74 -22.53 20.76
CA GLN A 192 0.76 -22.44 21.85
C GLN A 192 -0.64 -22.89 21.43
N GLY A 193 -0.95 -22.81 20.14
CA GLY A 193 -2.23 -23.24 19.55
C GLY A 193 -2.27 -24.70 19.14
N MET A 194 -1.17 -25.45 19.22
CA MET A 194 -1.13 -26.85 18.80
C MET A 194 -2.07 -27.71 19.63
N ALA A 195 -2.97 -28.44 18.94
CA ALA A 195 -3.97 -29.24 19.62
C ALA A 195 -3.42 -30.54 20.24
N MET A 196 -2.24 -31.01 19.83
CA MET A 196 -1.64 -32.26 20.32
C MET A 196 -0.37 -31.98 21.13
N SER A 197 -0.39 -32.30 22.42
CA SER A 197 0.73 -32.04 23.34
C SER A 197 1.69 -33.22 23.50
N THR A 198 1.21 -34.45 23.33
CA THR A 198 1.97 -35.72 23.49
C THR A 198 1.31 -36.81 22.64
N ASP A 199 1.98 -37.96 22.50
CA ASP A 199 1.43 -39.19 21.90
C ASP A 199 1.56 -40.36 22.88
N THR A 200 0.64 -40.43 23.82
CA THR A 200 0.55 -41.52 24.80
C THR A 200 -0.62 -42.47 24.53
N GLY A 201 -1.41 -42.18 23.50
CA GLY A 201 -2.63 -42.94 23.15
C GLY A 201 -3.78 -42.66 24.08
N THR A 202 -3.75 -41.58 24.86
CA THR A 202 -4.82 -41.20 25.78
C THR A 202 -5.53 -39.94 25.31
N ALA A 203 -6.78 -39.75 25.80
CA ALA A 203 -7.57 -38.58 25.42
C ALA A 203 -6.91 -37.24 25.80
N SER A 204 -6.02 -37.24 26.80
CA SER A 204 -5.31 -36.02 27.22
C SER A 204 -4.23 -35.55 26.25
N ASP A 205 -3.91 -36.33 25.21
CA ASP A 205 -2.96 -35.92 24.19
C ASP A 205 -3.49 -34.75 23.35
N TRP A 206 -4.83 -34.62 23.22
CA TRP A 206 -5.49 -33.64 22.39
C TRP A 206 -6.29 -32.62 23.20
N ASN A 207 -6.13 -31.34 22.86
CA ASN A 207 -6.93 -30.23 23.39
C ASN A 207 -7.12 -29.15 22.32
N PHE A 208 -8.34 -29.00 21.81
CA PHE A 208 -8.68 -28.02 20.78
C PHE A 208 -9.20 -26.69 21.34
N SER A 209 -9.34 -26.55 22.66
CA SER A 209 -10.05 -25.41 23.27
C SER A 209 -9.48 -24.05 22.89
N ILE A 210 -8.14 -23.92 22.79
CA ILE A 210 -7.48 -22.67 22.41
C ILE A 210 -7.66 -22.43 20.91
N MET A 211 -7.43 -23.45 20.10
CA MET A 211 -7.58 -23.37 18.65
C MET A 211 -9.03 -22.99 18.24
N ASP A 212 -10.02 -23.66 18.81
CA ASP A 212 -11.42 -23.41 18.53
C ASP A 212 -11.89 -22.01 18.96
N GLN A 213 -11.31 -21.44 20.00
CA GLN A 213 -11.65 -20.10 20.49
C GLN A 213 -11.43 -19.03 19.39
N THR A 214 -10.45 -19.22 18.54
CA THR A 214 -10.16 -18.33 17.42
C THR A 214 -10.77 -18.82 16.10
N VAL A 215 -10.62 -20.10 15.79
CA VAL A 215 -11.03 -20.66 14.50
C VAL A 215 -12.55 -20.61 14.30
N GLN A 216 -13.35 -20.89 15.35
CA GLN A 216 -14.82 -20.91 15.21
C GLN A 216 -15.41 -19.54 14.85
N PRO A 217 -15.03 -18.42 15.49
CA PRO A 217 -15.49 -17.10 15.06
C PRO A 217 -15.13 -16.76 13.62
N VAL A 218 -13.92 -17.11 13.16
CA VAL A 218 -13.50 -16.90 11.77
C VAL A 218 -14.36 -17.69 10.80
N LEU A 219 -14.60 -18.99 11.08
CA LEU A 219 -15.46 -19.82 10.25
C LEU A 219 -16.92 -19.33 10.23
N ALA A 220 -17.37 -18.68 11.29
CA ALA A 220 -18.71 -18.07 11.38
C ALA A 220 -18.79 -16.67 10.75
N SER A 221 -17.66 -16.08 10.36
CA SER A 221 -17.58 -14.75 9.76
C SER A 221 -17.96 -14.74 8.27
N ALA A 222 -17.75 -13.62 7.60
CA ALA A 222 -18.01 -13.47 6.17
C ALA A 222 -17.01 -14.20 5.26
N ASP A 223 -15.91 -14.73 5.80
CA ASP A 223 -14.95 -15.50 5.00
C ASP A 223 -15.52 -16.88 4.66
N HIS A 224 -15.58 -17.15 3.35
CA HIS A 224 -16.10 -18.40 2.81
C HIS A 224 -14.99 -19.40 2.44
N SER A 225 -13.71 -19.05 2.62
CA SER A 225 -12.58 -19.86 2.18
C SER A 225 -11.33 -19.62 3.03
N PRO A 226 -11.43 -19.78 4.37
CA PRO A 226 -10.31 -19.47 5.25
C PRO A 226 -9.11 -20.38 4.97
N GLU A 227 -7.92 -19.85 5.21
CA GLU A 227 -6.66 -20.57 5.19
C GLU A 227 -6.23 -20.93 6.62
N PHE A 228 -6.01 -22.21 6.85
CA PHE A 228 -5.50 -22.73 8.10
C PHE A 228 -4.03 -23.13 7.91
N GLN A 229 -3.13 -22.33 8.44
CA GLN A 229 -1.71 -22.59 8.31
C GLN A 229 -1.16 -23.30 9.55
N ILE A 230 -0.64 -24.51 9.35
CA ILE A 230 0.05 -25.28 10.39
C ILE A 230 1.48 -24.75 10.47
N ALA A 231 1.72 -23.72 11.27
CA ALA A 231 2.98 -22.97 11.26
C ALA A 231 4.18 -23.79 11.77
N THR A 232 3.96 -24.68 12.74
CA THR A 232 5.00 -25.51 13.36
C THR A 232 4.47 -26.92 13.59
N ALA A 233 5.33 -27.83 14.07
CA ALA A 233 4.91 -29.14 14.55
C ALA A 233 4.70 -29.14 16.07
N PRO A 234 3.89 -30.07 16.64
CA PRO A 234 3.83 -30.28 18.08
C PRO A 234 5.23 -30.49 18.70
N ALA A 235 5.47 -29.89 19.86
CA ALA A 235 6.82 -29.82 20.47
C ALA A 235 7.49 -31.18 20.69
N TRP A 236 6.72 -32.25 20.93
CA TRP A 236 7.25 -33.60 21.12
C TRP A 236 7.79 -34.24 19.83
N MET A 237 7.43 -33.69 18.67
CA MET A 237 7.96 -34.08 17.35
C MET A 237 9.22 -33.30 16.96
N CYS A 238 9.64 -32.36 17.80
CA CYS A 238 10.71 -31.43 17.47
C CYS A 238 11.99 -31.72 18.26
N TYR A 239 13.13 -31.35 17.67
CA TYR A 239 14.38 -31.21 18.40
C TYR A 239 14.28 -30.10 19.47
N SER A 240 15.29 -30.07 20.36
CA SER A 240 15.34 -29.05 21.43
C SER A 240 15.42 -27.61 20.94
N ASN A 241 15.73 -27.38 19.68
CA ASN A 241 15.72 -26.06 19.01
C ASN A 241 14.38 -25.71 18.38
N GLY A 242 13.32 -26.53 18.55
CA GLY A 242 11.98 -26.29 18.01
C GLY A 242 11.76 -26.77 16.57
N GLN A 243 12.76 -27.26 15.88
CA GLN A 243 12.63 -27.78 14.51
C GLN A 243 12.05 -29.18 14.49
N LEU A 244 11.13 -29.47 13.56
CA LEU A 244 10.62 -30.83 13.35
C LEU A 244 11.77 -31.82 13.08
N ASP A 245 11.78 -32.92 13.81
CA ASP A 245 12.64 -34.07 13.48
C ASP A 245 12.04 -34.79 12.27
N VAL A 246 12.47 -34.36 11.08
CA VAL A 246 12.02 -34.92 9.81
C VAL A 246 12.38 -36.41 9.66
N THR A 247 13.45 -36.87 10.33
CA THR A 247 13.90 -38.25 10.25
C THR A 247 12.95 -39.18 11.00
N ASP A 248 12.62 -38.83 12.23
CA ASP A 248 11.89 -39.72 13.11
C ASP A 248 10.37 -39.41 13.17
N HIS A 249 9.96 -38.13 12.94
CA HIS A 249 8.57 -37.67 13.19
C HIS A 249 7.80 -37.13 11.97
N VAL A 250 8.32 -37.19 10.74
CA VAL A 250 7.60 -36.69 9.56
C VAL A 250 6.24 -37.39 9.35
N ASN A 251 6.16 -38.69 9.62
CA ASN A 251 4.91 -39.44 9.49
C ASN A 251 3.91 -39.14 10.64
N ASP A 252 4.41 -38.88 11.83
CA ASP A 252 3.61 -38.47 12.99
C ASP A 252 3.00 -37.09 12.73
N PHE A 253 3.79 -36.19 12.16
CA PHE A 253 3.31 -34.87 11.75
C PHE A 253 2.27 -34.95 10.63
N ALA A 254 2.45 -35.85 9.65
CA ALA A 254 1.45 -36.09 8.62
C ALA A 254 0.14 -36.65 9.20
N ALA A 255 0.23 -37.55 10.19
CA ALA A 255 -0.94 -38.06 10.91
C ALA A 255 -1.65 -36.98 11.74
N TYR A 256 -0.88 -36.11 12.41
CA TYR A 256 -1.39 -34.93 13.13
C TYR A 256 -2.18 -34.02 12.19
N ALA A 257 -1.60 -33.60 11.07
CA ALA A 257 -2.24 -32.75 10.07
C ALA A 257 -3.53 -33.39 9.50
N ALA A 258 -3.50 -34.70 9.22
CA ALA A 258 -4.68 -35.43 8.78
C ALA A 258 -5.79 -35.45 9.86
N ASN A 259 -5.44 -35.50 11.15
CA ASN A 259 -6.42 -35.43 12.24
C ASN A 259 -7.02 -34.02 12.39
N LEU A 260 -6.28 -32.96 12.11
CA LEU A 260 -6.86 -31.61 12.03
C LEU A 260 -7.93 -31.53 10.93
N VAL A 261 -7.67 -32.11 9.75
CA VAL A 261 -8.68 -32.18 8.67
C VAL A 261 -9.90 -33.02 9.10
N ARG A 262 -9.70 -34.15 9.79
CA ARG A 262 -10.82 -34.94 10.34
C ARG A 262 -11.66 -34.10 11.30
N TYR A 263 -10.99 -33.40 12.22
CA TYR A 263 -11.62 -32.61 13.26
C TYR A 263 -12.51 -31.51 12.67
N TYR A 264 -11.99 -30.70 11.75
CA TYR A 264 -12.74 -29.56 11.19
C TYR A 264 -13.67 -29.96 10.03
N ASN A 265 -13.26 -30.87 9.14
CA ASN A 265 -13.94 -31.06 7.87
C ASN A 265 -14.77 -32.36 7.80
N LYS A 266 -14.50 -33.37 8.63
CA LYS A 266 -15.05 -34.72 8.43
C LYS A 266 -15.73 -35.32 9.65
N GLY A 267 -16.16 -34.47 10.57
CA GLY A 267 -16.95 -34.94 11.73
C GLY A 267 -16.12 -35.61 12.83
N GLY A 268 -14.80 -35.39 12.82
CA GLY A 268 -13.93 -35.76 13.94
C GLY A 268 -13.17 -37.07 13.78
N PHE A 269 -12.54 -37.49 14.87
CA PHE A 269 -11.78 -38.74 14.98
C PHE A 269 -11.79 -39.29 16.42
N ASP A 270 -11.54 -40.57 16.57
CA ASP A 270 -11.46 -41.23 17.87
C ASP A 270 -10.01 -41.36 18.35
N TRP A 271 -9.75 -40.95 19.61
CA TRP A 271 -8.44 -41.06 20.25
C TRP A 271 -8.56 -41.28 21.76
N GLY A 272 -7.87 -42.26 22.31
CA GLY A 272 -7.91 -42.56 23.74
C GLY A 272 -9.30 -42.85 24.28
N GLY A 273 -10.19 -43.37 23.44
CA GLY A 273 -11.58 -43.66 23.80
C GLY A 273 -12.53 -42.46 23.83
N VAL A 274 -12.08 -41.30 23.35
CA VAL A 274 -12.87 -40.07 23.19
C VAL A 274 -13.01 -39.73 21.71
N HIS A 275 -14.19 -39.27 21.28
CA HIS A 275 -14.42 -38.71 19.96
C HIS A 275 -14.14 -37.18 20.00
N PHE A 276 -13.18 -36.71 19.20
CA PHE A 276 -12.84 -35.31 19.03
C PHE A 276 -13.48 -34.80 17.74
N GLN A 277 -14.30 -33.74 17.84
CA GLN A 277 -15.01 -33.14 16.72
C GLN A 277 -15.13 -31.63 16.93
N SER A 278 -14.98 -30.86 15.84
CA SER A 278 -15.23 -29.43 15.82
C SER A 278 -16.68 -29.11 16.22
N PRO A 279 -16.91 -28.08 17.04
CA PRO A 279 -18.27 -27.64 17.37
C PRO A 279 -18.98 -27.00 16.18
N GLY A 280 -18.25 -26.48 15.18
CA GLY A 280 -18.80 -25.92 13.95
C GLY A 280 -18.91 -26.96 12.83
N SER A 281 -19.59 -26.59 11.74
CA SER A 281 -19.79 -27.44 10.57
C SER A 281 -19.13 -26.92 9.29
N ASP A 282 -18.52 -25.74 9.35
CA ASP A 282 -17.93 -25.07 8.19
C ASP A 282 -16.53 -25.62 7.91
N PRO A 283 -16.29 -26.17 6.71
CA PRO A 283 -15.02 -26.82 6.39
C PRO A 283 -13.95 -25.78 6.06
N ILE A 284 -12.73 -26.08 6.44
CA ILE A 284 -11.54 -25.32 6.05
C ILE A 284 -11.09 -25.79 4.66
N THR A 285 -11.03 -24.87 3.71
CA THR A 285 -10.69 -25.20 2.32
C THR A 285 -9.19 -25.18 2.07
N TRP A 286 -8.47 -24.17 2.61
CA TRP A 286 -7.07 -23.94 2.33
C TRP A 286 -6.20 -24.29 3.53
N TRP A 287 -5.07 -24.95 3.26
CA TRP A 287 -4.15 -25.44 4.28
C TRP A 287 -2.72 -25.08 3.91
N GLY A 288 -2.05 -24.32 4.76
CA GLY A 288 -0.62 -24.01 4.67
C GLY A 288 0.20 -25.01 5.47
N ILE A 289 1.36 -25.41 4.93
CA ILE A 289 2.25 -26.37 5.56
C ILE A 289 3.56 -25.68 5.93
N PHE A 290 3.77 -25.48 7.22
CA PHE A 290 4.84 -24.71 7.85
C PHE A 290 4.80 -23.21 7.55
N ASN A 291 5.29 -22.41 8.51
CA ASN A 291 5.56 -20.99 8.35
C ASN A 291 7.05 -20.74 8.24
N GLU A 292 7.47 -19.99 7.25
CA GLU A 292 8.85 -19.54 7.07
C GLU A 292 9.90 -20.66 7.26
N PRO A 293 9.75 -21.78 6.56
CA PRO A 293 10.63 -22.92 6.78
C PRO A 293 12.10 -22.58 6.53
N ASN A 294 12.39 -21.66 5.61
CA ASN A 294 13.72 -21.16 5.31
C ASN A 294 14.31 -20.33 6.46
N GLY A 295 13.50 -19.59 7.22
CA GLY A 295 13.88 -18.86 8.43
C GLY A 295 14.02 -19.76 9.66
N ASN A 296 13.37 -20.92 9.67
CA ASN A 296 13.30 -21.83 10.81
C ASN A 296 14.28 -23.03 10.73
N GLY A 297 15.35 -22.91 9.93
CA GLY A 297 16.44 -23.90 9.86
C GLY A 297 16.09 -25.22 9.15
N ILE A 298 14.96 -25.28 8.45
CA ILE A 298 14.59 -26.40 7.58
C ILE A 298 15.27 -26.18 6.22
N THR A 299 15.79 -27.21 5.61
CA THR A 299 16.34 -27.14 4.25
C THR A 299 15.26 -27.36 3.20
N ALA A 300 15.50 -26.91 1.96
CA ALA A 300 14.57 -27.13 0.84
C ALA A 300 14.19 -28.61 0.67
N GLN A 301 15.17 -29.52 0.79
CA GLN A 301 14.92 -30.97 0.67
C GLN A 301 14.11 -31.53 1.84
N GLN A 302 14.32 -31.03 3.05
CA GLN A 302 13.48 -31.41 4.20
C GLN A 302 12.05 -30.92 4.03
N TYR A 303 11.86 -29.69 3.54
CA TYR A 303 10.53 -29.18 3.25
C TYR A 303 9.80 -30.04 2.20
N VAL A 304 10.46 -30.41 1.11
CA VAL A 304 9.90 -31.35 0.12
C VAL A 304 9.48 -32.67 0.78
N THR A 305 10.29 -33.19 1.69
CA THR A 305 9.99 -34.44 2.41
C THR A 305 8.75 -34.28 3.28
N ILE A 306 8.63 -33.17 4.01
CA ILE A 306 7.48 -32.85 4.85
C ILE A 306 6.21 -32.71 3.99
N TYR A 307 6.27 -31.85 2.97
CA TYR A 307 5.13 -31.56 2.10
C TYR A 307 4.60 -32.84 1.43
N ASN A 308 5.50 -33.65 0.89
CA ASN A 308 5.16 -34.90 0.20
C ASN A 308 4.65 -36.02 1.14
N ALA A 309 4.88 -35.92 2.44
CA ALA A 309 4.29 -36.80 3.44
C ALA A 309 2.91 -36.28 3.92
N VAL A 310 2.83 -34.99 4.23
CA VAL A 310 1.65 -34.36 4.86
C VAL A 310 0.49 -34.26 3.88
N VAL A 311 0.71 -33.72 2.69
CA VAL A 311 -0.38 -33.42 1.74
C VAL A 311 -1.16 -34.66 1.31
N PRO A 312 -0.53 -35.79 0.94
CA PRO A 312 -1.28 -37.01 0.64
C PRO A 312 -2.07 -37.56 1.84
N ALA A 313 -1.54 -37.43 3.07
CA ALA A 313 -2.24 -37.88 4.27
C ALA A 313 -3.50 -37.05 4.54
N MET A 314 -3.46 -35.73 4.32
CA MET A 314 -4.60 -34.86 4.45
C MET A 314 -5.63 -35.07 3.33
N LEU A 315 -5.19 -35.24 2.07
CA LEU A 315 -6.07 -35.54 0.92
C LEU A 315 -6.77 -36.91 1.05
N ALA A 316 -6.16 -37.88 1.71
CA ALA A 316 -6.81 -39.16 2.00
C ALA A 316 -8.02 -38.99 2.94
N VAL A 317 -8.07 -37.92 3.73
CA VAL A 317 -9.19 -37.55 4.59
C VAL A 317 -10.22 -36.71 3.82
N ASP A 318 -9.75 -35.66 3.16
CA ASP A 318 -10.59 -34.74 2.38
C ASP A 318 -9.94 -34.40 1.02
N PRO A 319 -10.40 -35.01 -0.08
CA PRO A 319 -9.81 -34.74 -1.41
C PRO A 319 -10.20 -33.38 -2.00
N THR A 320 -11.02 -32.58 -1.31
CA THR A 320 -11.49 -31.26 -1.80
C THR A 320 -10.66 -30.10 -1.30
N ILE A 321 -9.80 -30.29 -0.31
CA ILE A 321 -8.95 -29.25 0.26
C ILE A 321 -7.83 -28.84 -0.70
N LYS A 322 -7.35 -27.63 -0.50
CA LYS A 322 -6.29 -27.01 -1.30
C LYS A 322 -5.09 -26.64 -0.41
N PHE A 323 -3.94 -26.49 -1.03
CA PHE A 323 -2.70 -26.27 -0.29
C PHE A 323 -1.96 -25.00 -0.74
N SER A 324 -1.58 -24.21 0.25
CA SER A 324 -0.53 -23.21 0.17
C SER A 324 0.80 -23.90 0.45
N ALA A 325 1.75 -23.76 -0.48
CA ALA A 325 3.09 -24.30 -0.33
C ALA A 325 4.08 -23.18 -0.02
N ILE A 326 5.02 -23.48 0.85
CA ILE A 326 6.25 -22.77 1.13
C ILE A 326 6.14 -21.73 2.24
N GLU A 327 5.32 -20.67 2.10
CA GLU A 327 5.24 -19.59 3.09
C GLU A 327 6.64 -19.01 3.39
N PHE A 328 7.39 -18.58 2.36
CA PHE A 328 8.75 -18.10 2.54
C PHE A 328 8.82 -16.83 3.37
N SER A 329 9.76 -16.78 4.30
CA SER A 329 10.29 -15.54 4.83
C SER A 329 11.16 -14.86 3.77
N ASP A 330 10.76 -13.68 3.28
CA ASP A 330 11.59 -12.85 2.40
C ASP A 330 11.96 -11.54 3.12
N TYR A 331 12.97 -11.61 3.94
CA TYR A 331 13.53 -10.42 4.57
C TYR A 331 14.44 -9.71 3.56
N GLY A 332 13.88 -8.82 2.78
CA GLY A 332 14.64 -7.83 2.05
C GLY A 332 15.79 -8.40 1.23
N LEU A 333 15.48 -9.32 0.30
CA LEU A 333 16.40 -9.64 -0.79
C LEU A 333 17.64 -10.48 -0.43
N GLY A 334 17.45 -11.60 0.23
CA GLY A 334 18.50 -12.62 0.33
C GLY A 334 19.45 -12.46 1.51
N THR A 335 19.04 -11.76 2.56
CA THR A 335 19.80 -11.68 3.82
C THR A 335 19.17 -12.45 4.98
N GLY A 336 18.07 -13.18 4.72
CA GLY A 336 17.37 -13.94 5.75
C GLY A 336 18.18 -15.06 6.35
N ASP A 337 17.97 -15.33 7.63
CA ASP A 337 18.70 -16.33 8.42
C ASP A 337 18.53 -17.77 7.93
N GLY A 338 17.55 -18.04 7.07
CA GLY A 338 17.20 -19.37 6.58
C GLY A 338 17.70 -19.73 5.18
N GLY A 339 18.50 -18.87 4.61
CA GLY A 339 18.93 -19.00 3.21
C GLY A 339 18.01 -18.25 2.26
N ASP A 340 18.62 -17.77 1.18
CA ASP A 340 17.94 -17.05 0.12
C ASP A 340 16.80 -17.90 -0.47
N PRO A 341 15.52 -17.47 -0.40
CA PRO A 341 14.39 -18.16 -1.01
C PRO A 341 14.66 -18.58 -2.45
N MET A 342 15.36 -17.76 -3.21
CA MET A 342 15.72 -18.03 -4.60
C MET A 342 16.58 -19.28 -4.78
N THR A 343 17.37 -19.66 -3.78
CA THR A 343 18.16 -20.92 -3.82
C THR A 343 17.33 -22.17 -3.61
N TRP A 344 16.13 -22.03 -3.04
CA TRP A 344 15.21 -23.14 -2.79
C TRP A 344 14.37 -23.51 -4.01
N LEU A 345 13.98 -22.51 -4.81
CA LEU A 345 13.00 -22.68 -5.88
C LEU A 345 13.39 -23.78 -6.88
N PRO A 346 14.65 -23.92 -7.34
CA PRO A 346 15.02 -25.00 -8.23
C PRO A 346 14.84 -26.39 -7.62
N THR A 347 14.99 -26.54 -6.30
CA THR A 347 14.75 -27.82 -5.61
C THR A 347 13.27 -28.11 -5.47
N LEU A 348 12.49 -27.11 -5.05
CA LEU A 348 11.05 -27.24 -4.80
C LEU A 348 10.27 -27.50 -6.09
N PHE A 349 10.59 -26.75 -7.15
CA PHE A 349 9.90 -26.80 -8.42
C PHE A 349 10.49 -27.79 -9.42
N ALA A 350 11.51 -28.55 -9.04
CA ALA A 350 11.96 -29.67 -9.83
C ALA A 350 10.80 -30.65 -10.11
N HIS A 351 10.90 -31.41 -11.22
CA HIS A 351 9.94 -32.49 -11.44
C HIS A 351 9.94 -33.48 -10.27
N ALA A 352 8.79 -33.99 -9.89
CA ALA A 352 8.65 -34.95 -8.79
C ALA A 352 9.60 -36.15 -8.92
N ALA A 353 9.81 -36.66 -10.14
CA ALA A 353 10.78 -37.73 -10.42
C ALA A 353 12.25 -37.33 -10.15
N SER A 354 12.53 -36.04 -10.04
CA SER A 354 13.85 -35.49 -9.71
C SER A 354 13.95 -35.00 -8.25
N GLY A 355 12.95 -35.31 -7.42
CA GLY A 355 12.96 -35.01 -5.99
C GLY A 355 12.31 -33.66 -5.61
N GLY A 356 11.52 -33.07 -6.48
CA GLY A 356 10.71 -31.88 -6.17
C GLY A 356 9.38 -32.20 -5.49
N LEU A 357 8.53 -31.19 -5.34
CA LEU A 357 7.18 -31.35 -4.79
C LEU A 357 6.33 -32.26 -5.68
N SER A 358 5.85 -33.36 -5.13
CA SER A 358 5.09 -34.39 -5.85
C SER A 358 3.59 -34.34 -5.56
N SER A 359 3.17 -33.69 -4.50
CA SER A 359 1.77 -33.53 -4.11
C SER A 359 1.17 -32.31 -4.75
N PRO A 360 -0.18 -32.17 -4.82
CA PRO A 360 -0.79 -30.99 -5.38
C PRO A 360 -0.29 -29.71 -4.70
N VAL A 361 0.12 -28.76 -5.51
CA VAL A 361 0.45 -27.39 -5.11
C VAL A 361 -0.60 -26.48 -5.75
N ASN A 362 -1.46 -25.87 -4.95
CA ASN A 362 -2.53 -25.02 -5.47
C ASN A 362 -2.10 -23.55 -5.55
N ILE A 363 -1.28 -23.10 -4.61
CA ILE A 363 -0.58 -21.81 -4.60
C ILE A 363 0.82 -22.01 -4.06
N VAL A 364 1.71 -21.07 -4.36
CA VAL A 364 2.96 -20.86 -3.64
C VAL A 364 2.91 -19.50 -2.97
N SER A 365 3.46 -19.41 -1.76
CA SER A 365 3.37 -18.20 -0.96
C SER A 365 4.72 -17.73 -0.43
N THR A 366 4.79 -16.44 -0.22
CA THR A 366 5.95 -15.75 0.36
C THR A 366 5.47 -14.58 1.21
N HIS A 367 6.33 -14.09 2.11
CA HIS A 367 6.07 -12.94 2.95
C HIS A 367 6.87 -11.74 2.46
N PHE A 368 6.39 -10.54 2.75
CA PHE A 368 7.11 -9.32 2.43
C PHE A 368 7.01 -8.28 3.53
N TYR A 369 8.16 -7.95 4.08
CA TYR A 369 8.36 -6.82 4.97
C TYR A 369 9.48 -5.95 4.40
N SER A 370 9.23 -4.66 4.24
CA SER A 370 10.20 -3.73 3.66
C SER A 370 11.42 -3.48 4.56
N SER A 371 11.31 -3.78 5.85
CA SER A 371 12.35 -3.56 6.84
C SER A 371 12.27 -4.58 7.96
N CYS A 372 13.36 -4.73 8.69
CA CYS A 372 13.44 -5.35 10.01
C CYS A 372 14.16 -4.43 10.99
N ASN A 373 14.13 -3.11 10.73
CA ASN A 373 14.80 -2.11 11.55
C ASN A 373 13.99 -0.82 11.58
N GLN A 374 13.42 -0.49 12.74
CA GLN A 374 12.68 0.75 12.96
C GLN A 374 13.48 2.03 12.64
N SER A 375 14.83 1.94 12.60
CA SER A 375 15.69 3.08 12.27
C SER A 375 15.86 3.31 10.77
N ASP A 376 15.39 2.40 9.92
CA ASP A 376 15.47 2.58 8.47
C ASP A 376 14.68 3.82 8.04
N THR A 377 15.27 4.57 7.12
CA THR A 377 14.60 5.77 6.60
C THR A 377 13.43 5.39 5.69
N ASP A 378 12.46 6.29 5.55
CA ASP A 378 11.33 6.13 4.64
C ASP A 378 11.79 5.83 3.21
N ALA A 379 12.87 6.48 2.77
CA ALA A 379 13.47 6.23 1.46
C ALA A 379 14.00 4.80 1.33
N THR A 380 14.63 4.26 2.36
CA THR A 380 15.09 2.86 2.39
C THR A 380 13.91 1.91 2.26
N VAL A 381 12.89 2.10 3.08
CA VAL A 381 11.68 1.25 3.11
C VAL A 381 10.94 1.27 1.75
N MET A 382 10.67 2.45 1.19
CA MET A 382 10.00 2.56 -0.12
C MET A 382 10.82 1.91 -1.25
N SER A 383 12.16 1.96 -1.18
CA SER A 383 13.04 1.44 -2.23
C SER A 383 13.04 -0.09 -2.35
N THR A 384 12.55 -0.82 -1.36
CA THR A 384 12.52 -2.30 -1.38
C THR A 384 11.37 -2.85 -2.25
N VAL A 385 10.30 -2.09 -2.42
CA VAL A 385 9.06 -2.55 -3.08
C VAL A 385 9.28 -3.03 -4.53
N PRO A 386 9.96 -2.29 -5.42
CA PRO A 386 10.19 -2.77 -6.78
C PRO A 386 11.06 -4.03 -6.84
N GLY A 387 12.03 -4.15 -5.93
CA GLY A 387 12.89 -5.34 -5.83
C GLY A 387 12.09 -6.58 -5.44
N PHE A 388 11.17 -6.46 -4.50
CA PHE A 388 10.31 -7.57 -4.12
C PHE A 388 9.35 -7.98 -5.25
N ALA A 389 8.76 -7.02 -5.97
CA ALA A 389 7.94 -7.34 -7.15
C ALA A 389 8.76 -8.10 -8.22
N GLN A 390 10.04 -7.78 -8.37
CA GLN A 390 10.94 -8.54 -9.24
C GLN A 390 11.16 -9.97 -8.73
N ASN A 391 11.26 -10.18 -7.41
CA ASN A 391 11.35 -11.52 -6.82
C ASN A 391 10.11 -12.34 -7.12
N VAL A 392 8.91 -11.78 -7.00
CA VAL A 392 7.66 -12.47 -7.39
C VAL A 392 7.66 -12.84 -8.86
N SER A 393 8.15 -11.98 -9.75
CA SER A 393 8.35 -12.33 -11.16
C SER A 393 9.29 -13.52 -11.35
N TYR A 394 10.34 -13.64 -10.54
CA TYR A 394 11.26 -14.74 -10.56
C TYR A 394 10.60 -16.06 -10.10
N PHE A 395 9.71 -16.02 -9.09
CA PHE A 395 8.91 -17.20 -8.73
C PHE A 395 8.14 -17.74 -9.93
N TYR A 396 7.48 -16.88 -10.71
CA TYR A 396 6.77 -17.31 -11.92
C TYR A 396 7.70 -17.91 -12.98
N GLN A 397 8.91 -17.37 -13.15
CA GLN A 397 9.89 -17.92 -14.09
C GLN A 397 10.31 -19.33 -13.67
N GLU A 398 10.57 -19.57 -12.38
CA GLU A 398 10.92 -20.88 -11.87
C GLU A 398 9.75 -21.88 -11.95
N LEU A 399 8.52 -21.46 -11.63
CA LEU A 399 7.32 -22.30 -11.78
C LEU A 399 7.16 -22.79 -13.23
N GLN A 400 7.43 -21.96 -14.21
CA GLN A 400 7.35 -22.32 -15.64
C GLN A 400 8.37 -23.38 -16.05
N THR A 401 9.40 -23.63 -15.30
CA THR A 401 10.37 -24.73 -15.57
C THR A 401 9.74 -26.11 -15.38
N ASN A 402 8.64 -26.20 -14.62
CA ASN A 402 7.88 -27.43 -14.41
C ASN A 402 6.44 -27.25 -14.98
N PRO A 403 6.09 -27.92 -16.10
CA PRO A 403 4.77 -27.77 -16.72
C PRO A 403 3.58 -28.07 -15.82
N THR A 404 3.76 -28.87 -14.76
CA THR A 404 2.69 -29.18 -13.78
C THR A 404 2.47 -28.03 -12.81
N LEU A 405 3.40 -27.10 -12.67
CA LEU A 405 3.35 -25.95 -11.78
C LEU A 405 3.24 -24.60 -12.53
N ALA A 406 3.32 -24.61 -13.85
CA ALA A 406 3.43 -23.40 -14.67
C ALA A 406 2.26 -22.39 -14.51
N ASN A 407 1.11 -22.85 -14.04
CA ASN A 407 -0.07 -22.01 -13.80
C ASN A 407 -0.39 -21.84 -12.31
N VAL A 408 0.50 -22.28 -11.42
CA VAL A 408 0.32 -22.09 -9.97
C VAL A 408 0.50 -20.61 -9.64
N PRO A 409 -0.50 -19.98 -8.97
CA PRO A 409 -0.38 -18.58 -8.60
C PRO A 409 0.58 -18.36 -7.42
N VAL A 410 1.10 -17.14 -7.35
CA VAL A 410 1.92 -16.65 -6.22
C VAL A 410 1.05 -15.74 -5.35
N TRP A 411 1.06 -15.99 -4.05
CA TRP A 411 0.40 -15.17 -3.04
C TRP A 411 1.43 -14.58 -2.09
N VAL A 412 1.19 -13.37 -1.60
CA VAL A 412 1.91 -12.78 -0.48
C VAL A 412 1.01 -12.89 0.75
N THR A 413 1.32 -13.85 1.62
CA THR A 413 0.46 -14.29 2.72
C THR A 413 0.76 -13.61 4.06
N GLU A 414 1.85 -12.85 4.13
CA GLU A 414 2.15 -11.86 5.16
C GLU A 414 2.79 -10.63 4.54
N ASN A 415 2.32 -9.46 4.93
CA ASN A 415 2.87 -8.20 4.44
C ASN A 415 2.64 -7.05 5.42
N ASN A 416 3.72 -6.39 5.79
CA ASN A 416 3.70 -5.12 6.50
C ASN A 416 5.01 -4.35 6.27
N VAL A 417 5.13 -3.15 6.82
CA VAL A 417 6.29 -2.27 6.66
C VAL A 417 7.53 -2.85 7.34
N ASN A 418 7.38 -3.36 8.57
CA ASN A 418 8.50 -3.82 9.39
C ASN A 418 8.19 -5.20 10.01
N ALA A 419 9.17 -6.12 9.92
CA ALA A 419 9.07 -7.47 10.46
C ALA A 419 9.54 -7.60 11.92
N ASP A 420 10.14 -6.57 12.50
CA ASP A 420 10.66 -6.64 13.88
C ASP A 420 9.53 -6.79 14.89
N TYR A 421 9.76 -7.53 15.95
CA TYR A 421 8.81 -7.71 17.04
C TYR A 421 9.52 -7.77 18.39
N GLU A 422 8.75 -7.59 19.46
CA GLU A 422 9.25 -7.64 20.81
C GLU A 422 9.64 -9.06 21.21
N GLY A 423 10.92 -9.29 21.38
CA GLY A 423 11.47 -10.53 21.91
C GLY A 423 11.54 -10.54 23.44
N ALA A 424 12.26 -11.50 23.98
CA ALA A 424 12.45 -11.63 25.42
C ALA A 424 13.04 -10.35 26.03
N ASN A 425 12.46 -9.91 27.16
CA ASN A 425 12.85 -8.72 27.91
C ASN A 425 12.72 -7.37 27.18
N GLY A 426 11.80 -7.24 26.25
CA GLY A 426 11.56 -5.99 25.54
C GLY A 426 12.62 -5.65 24.50
N MET A 427 13.33 -6.65 24.01
CA MET A 427 14.39 -6.45 23.02
C MET A 427 13.88 -6.74 21.60
N SER A 428 14.41 -5.99 20.62
CA SER A 428 14.18 -6.26 19.21
C SER A 428 14.69 -7.65 18.82
N THR A 429 13.89 -8.41 18.08
CA THR A 429 14.28 -9.71 17.54
C THR A 429 15.18 -9.58 16.33
N CYS A 430 14.96 -8.58 15.50
CA CYS A 430 15.77 -8.30 14.33
C CYS A 430 17.11 -7.62 14.64
N ASN A 431 17.15 -6.81 15.71
CA ASN A 431 18.32 -6.00 16.06
C ASN A 431 18.82 -6.34 17.46
N PRO A 432 19.55 -7.45 17.65
CA PRO A 432 20.01 -7.90 18.95
C PRO A 432 20.77 -6.81 19.72
N GLY A 433 20.35 -6.56 20.97
CA GLY A 433 20.94 -5.53 21.82
C GLY A 433 20.26 -4.16 21.75
N GLN A 434 19.23 -4.00 20.93
CA GLN A 434 18.35 -2.82 20.90
C GLN A 434 17.03 -3.12 21.63
N VAL A 435 16.46 -2.12 22.27
CA VAL A 435 15.10 -2.21 22.80
C VAL A 435 14.12 -2.13 21.64
N PHE A 436 13.11 -3.00 21.66
CA PHE A 436 12.04 -2.93 20.67
C PHE A 436 11.19 -1.67 20.87
N VAL A 437 10.80 -1.07 19.79
CA VAL A 437 9.83 0.04 19.74
C VAL A 437 8.99 -0.12 18.47
N ASP A 438 7.68 0.05 18.60
CA ASP A 438 6.75 -0.03 17.46
C ASP A 438 7.17 0.89 16.31
N ASP A 439 7.16 0.35 15.12
CA ASP A 439 7.32 1.13 13.89
C ASP A 439 5.96 1.66 13.43
N HIS A 440 5.61 2.86 13.87
CA HIS A 440 4.31 3.46 13.57
C HIS A 440 4.04 3.68 12.06
N ARG A 441 4.98 3.39 11.18
CA ARG A 441 4.74 3.44 9.72
C ARG A 441 3.66 2.48 9.27
N GLY A 442 3.52 1.32 9.95
CA GLY A 442 2.51 0.31 9.62
C GLY A 442 1.05 0.75 9.83
N THR A 443 0.81 1.83 10.58
CA THR A 443 -0.56 2.30 10.91
C THR A 443 -0.79 3.79 10.61
N SER A 444 0.20 4.47 10.01
CA SER A 444 0.20 5.91 9.75
C SER A 444 -0.11 6.26 8.29
N ALA A 445 0.00 7.55 7.94
CA ALA A 445 -0.08 8.02 6.56
C ALA A 445 1.00 7.42 5.65
N PHE A 446 2.15 7.01 6.21
CA PHE A 446 3.16 6.27 5.46
C PHE A 446 2.57 4.98 4.86
N PHE A 447 1.79 4.22 5.65
CA PHE A 447 1.12 3.01 5.16
C PHE A 447 0.13 3.33 4.02
N ALA A 448 -0.54 4.47 4.09
CA ALA A 448 -1.49 4.88 3.06
C ALA A 448 -0.83 5.19 1.69
N ALA A 449 0.50 5.36 1.66
CA ALA A 449 1.28 5.40 0.44
C ALA A 449 1.97 4.05 0.15
N TRP A 450 2.61 3.45 1.16
CA TRP A 450 3.38 2.23 0.97
C TRP A 450 2.51 1.03 0.53
N ARG A 451 1.35 0.83 1.13
CA ARG A 451 0.49 -0.33 0.84
C ARG A 451 -0.11 -0.32 -0.58
N PRO A 452 -0.67 0.79 -1.09
CA PRO A 452 -1.11 0.87 -2.48
C PRO A 452 0.04 0.74 -3.48
N TYR A 453 1.23 1.24 -3.13
CA TYR A 453 2.43 1.04 -3.94
C TYR A 453 2.79 -0.45 -4.04
N VAL A 454 2.84 -1.18 -2.92
CA VAL A 454 3.03 -2.63 -2.88
C VAL A 454 1.95 -3.33 -3.70
N PHE A 455 0.67 -2.99 -3.48
CA PHE A 455 -0.47 -3.56 -4.20
C PHE A 455 -0.31 -3.41 -5.72
N SER A 456 0.02 -2.21 -6.18
CA SER A 456 0.18 -1.93 -7.60
C SER A 456 1.34 -2.71 -8.22
N GLN A 457 2.51 -2.66 -7.59
CA GLN A 457 3.71 -3.32 -8.10
C GLN A 457 3.54 -4.84 -8.17
N LEU A 458 2.96 -5.45 -7.13
CA LEU A 458 2.69 -6.88 -7.10
C LEU A 458 1.58 -7.30 -8.07
N GLY A 459 0.50 -6.53 -8.13
CA GLY A 459 -0.59 -6.80 -9.08
C GLY A 459 -0.12 -6.73 -10.54
N LYS A 460 0.76 -5.80 -10.88
CA LYS A 460 1.35 -5.66 -12.22
C LYS A 460 2.20 -6.87 -12.63
N VAL A 461 2.84 -7.56 -11.70
CA VAL A 461 3.62 -8.78 -11.98
C VAL A 461 2.79 -10.06 -11.86
N GLY A 462 1.49 -9.95 -11.61
CA GLY A 462 0.57 -11.07 -11.60
C GLY A 462 0.38 -11.77 -10.25
N ASN A 463 0.85 -11.18 -9.16
CA ASN A 463 0.51 -11.66 -7.82
C ASN A 463 -1.01 -11.71 -7.64
N GLN A 464 -1.54 -12.77 -6.99
CA GLN A 464 -2.98 -12.96 -6.89
C GLN A 464 -3.57 -12.65 -5.51
N ALA A 465 -2.74 -12.56 -4.47
CA ALA A 465 -3.23 -12.23 -3.13
C ALA A 465 -2.21 -11.39 -2.38
N LEU A 466 -2.70 -10.44 -1.58
CA LEU A 466 -1.88 -9.63 -0.70
C LEU A 466 -2.55 -9.58 0.69
N TYR A 467 -1.98 -10.30 1.66
CA TYR A 467 -2.48 -10.38 3.02
C TYR A 467 -1.80 -9.35 3.90
N HIS A 468 -2.55 -8.72 4.76
CA HIS A 468 -2.01 -7.88 5.82
C HIS A 468 -1.57 -8.74 7.01
N TRP A 469 -0.44 -8.45 7.59
CA TRP A 469 -0.02 -8.93 8.89
C TRP A 469 0.09 -7.73 9.85
N ALA A 470 -0.74 -7.65 10.89
CA ALA A 470 -1.78 -8.58 11.28
C ALA A 470 -3.12 -7.85 11.43
N TYR A 471 -4.24 -8.60 11.40
CA TYR A 471 -5.58 -8.04 11.56
C TYR A 471 -5.70 -7.25 12.87
N ASP A 472 -5.43 -7.88 14.00
CA ASP A 472 -5.36 -7.23 15.28
C ASP A 472 -3.90 -7.08 15.71
N GLY A 473 -3.58 -5.99 16.32
CA GLY A 473 -2.22 -5.73 16.69
C GLY A 473 -2.00 -4.37 17.34
N ASP A 474 -0.73 -4.12 17.56
CA ASP A 474 -0.21 -2.85 18.06
C ASP A 474 -0.15 -1.79 16.94
N GLN A 475 0.50 -0.67 17.24
CA GLN A 475 0.65 0.43 16.28
C GLN A 475 1.65 0.12 15.15
N GLN A 476 2.33 -1.01 15.17
CA GLN A 476 3.20 -1.45 14.08
C GLN A 476 2.45 -2.29 13.06
N TYR A 477 1.64 -3.26 13.54
CA TYR A 477 1.07 -4.28 12.66
C TYR A 477 -0.42 -4.12 12.40
N GLY A 478 -1.18 -3.53 13.35
CA GLY A 478 -2.62 -3.68 13.39
C GLY A 478 -3.40 -3.01 12.26
N GLU A 479 -4.45 -3.67 11.81
CA GLU A 479 -5.60 -3.03 11.17
C GLU A 479 -6.53 -2.47 12.23
N VAL A 480 -6.70 -3.20 13.33
CA VAL A 480 -7.47 -2.79 14.51
C VAL A 480 -6.64 -2.98 15.79
N ASP A 481 -6.98 -2.24 16.84
CA ASP A 481 -6.46 -2.50 18.18
C ASP A 481 -7.29 -3.57 18.92
N SER A 482 -6.80 -3.99 20.09
CA SER A 482 -7.47 -4.98 20.95
C SER A 482 -8.89 -4.61 21.41
N SER A 483 -9.33 -3.37 21.19
CA SER A 483 -10.68 -2.90 21.47
C SER A 483 -11.57 -2.84 20.23
N GLY A 484 -11.04 -3.19 19.04
CA GLY A 484 -11.72 -3.08 17.76
C GLY A 484 -11.74 -1.65 17.18
N ASN A 485 -10.90 -0.73 17.69
CA ASN A 485 -10.73 0.56 17.05
C ASN A 485 -9.83 0.41 15.82
N THR A 486 -10.26 0.96 14.70
CA THR A 486 -9.50 0.90 13.45
C THR A 486 -8.29 1.83 13.44
N TYR A 487 -7.22 1.38 12.80
CA TYR A 487 -6.11 2.23 12.37
C TYR A 487 -6.32 2.73 10.92
N LEU A 488 -5.42 3.55 10.42
CA LEU A 488 -5.51 4.03 9.03
C LEU A 488 -5.29 2.90 8.02
N SER A 489 -4.46 1.91 8.35
CA SER A 489 -4.22 0.66 7.61
C SER A 489 -5.51 -0.06 7.26
N TYR A 490 -6.45 -0.18 8.19
CA TYR A 490 -7.77 -0.78 7.97
C TYR A 490 -8.52 -0.16 6.79
N TRP A 491 -8.56 1.18 6.74
CA TRP A 491 -9.27 1.88 5.67
C TRP A 491 -8.58 1.79 4.32
N VAL A 492 -7.25 1.68 4.31
CA VAL A 492 -6.49 1.44 3.08
C VAL A 492 -6.81 0.06 2.52
N ASP A 493 -6.75 -0.98 3.34
CA ASP A 493 -6.99 -2.36 2.90
C ASP A 493 -8.47 -2.57 2.53
N GLN A 494 -9.42 -1.99 3.28
CA GLN A 494 -10.84 -1.98 2.90
C GLN A 494 -11.08 -1.27 1.57
N ALA A 495 -10.43 -0.12 1.33
CA ALA A 495 -10.57 0.59 0.06
C ALA A 495 -10.01 -0.23 -1.10
N LEU A 496 -8.85 -0.86 -0.95
CA LEU A 496 -8.26 -1.74 -1.96
C LEU A 496 -9.18 -2.94 -2.25
N ALA A 497 -9.71 -3.61 -1.21
CA ALA A 497 -10.63 -4.74 -1.36
C ALA A 497 -11.93 -4.34 -2.08
N THR A 498 -12.50 -3.17 -1.74
CA THR A 498 -13.77 -2.70 -2.31
C THR A 498 -13.62 -2.19 -3.73
N ILE A 499 -12.54 -1.48 -4.03
CA ILE A 499 -12.28 -0.87 -5.35
C ILE A 499 -11.83 -1.93 -6.37
N TYR A 500 -11.08 -2.93 -5.91
CA TYR A 500 -10.57 -4.03 -6.73
C TYR A 500 -11.12 -5.39 -6.26
N PRO A 501 -12.42 -5.65 -6.45
CA PRO A 501 -13.10 -6.81 -5.86
C PRO A 501 -12.74 -8.11 -6.60
N SER A 502 -11.49 -8.52 -6.54
CA SER A 502 -11.03 -9.80 -7.06
C SER A 502 -11.24 -10.92 -6.03
N THR A 503 -11.41 -12.13 -6.52
CA THR A 503 -11.40 -13.35 -5.71
C THR A 503 -10.58 -14.43 -6.44
N PRO A 504 -10.17 -15.51 -5.79
CA PRO A 504 -9.45 -16.60 -6.46
C PRO A 504 -10.19 -17.23 -7.64
N THR A 505 -11.50 -16.98 -7.75
CA THR A 505 -12.37 -17.58 -8.76
C THR A 505 -13.08 -16.57 -9.65
N SER A 506 -12.92 -15.26 -9.41
CA SER A 506 -13.48 -14.20 -10.24
C SER A 506 -12.38 -13.52 -11.07
N GLU A 507 -12.73 -13.11 -12.28
CA GLU A 507 -11.86 -12.24 -13.07
C GLU A 507 -11.87 -10.82 -12.46
N GLY A 508 -10.70 -10.26 -12.24
CA GLY A 508 -10.52 -8.88 -11.84
C GLY A 508 -10.68 -7.90 -13.01
N PRO A 509 -10.51 -6.59 -12.76
CA PRO A 509 -10.56 -5.59 -13.82
C PRO A 509 -9.36 -5.71 -14.76
N ASN A 510 -9.54 -5.27 -16.02
CA ASN A 510 -8.45 -5.15 -16.97
C ASN A 510 -7.49 -4.01 -16.56
N ILE A 511 -6.20 -4.25 -16.68
CA ILE A 511 -5.18 -3.21 -16.52
C ILE A 511 -5.07 -2.45 -17.83
N LEU A 512 -5.23 -1.13 -17.80
CA LEU A 512 -5.10 -0.26 -18.97
C LEU A 512 -3.64 0.18 -19.16
N GLU A 513 -3.26 0.41 -20.42
CA GLU A 513 -2.01 1.09 -20.73
C GLU A 513 -1.94 2.42 -20.00
N LEU A 514 -0.83 2.68 -19.32
CA LEU A 514 -0.60 3.94 -18.60
C LEU A 514 0.86 4.33 -18.69
N THR A 515 1.12 5.62 -18.94
CA THR A 515 2.46 6.21 -18.86
C THR A 515 2.45 7.38 -17.89
N ALA A 516 3.44 7.45 -16.99
CA ALA A 516 3.62 8.58 -16.08
C ALA A 516 4.96 9.26 -16.33
N THR A 517 5.02 10.58 -16.15
CA THR A 517 6.25 11.36 -16.33
C THR A 517 7.21 11.22 -15.16
N ASP A 518 6.73 10.83 -13.98
CA ASP A 518 7.53 10.45 -12.81
C ASP A 518 6.95 9.16 -12.21
N THR A 519 7.74 8.09 -12.20
CA THR A 519 7.41 6.79 -11.62
C THR A 519 8.27 6.46 -10.41
N THR A 520 9.11 7.40 -9.98
CA THR A 520 10.02 7.22 -8.84
C THR A 520 9.45 7.75 -7.54
N THR A 521 8.48 8.65 -7.62
CA THR A 521 7.84 9.27 -6.45
C THR A 521 6.32 9.17 -6.48
N VAL A 522 5.76 8.77 -7.62
CA VAL A 522 4.31 8.58 -7.82
C VAL A 522 4.08 7.22 -8.47
N GLU A 523 3.30 6.37 -7.82
CA GLU A 523 2.80 5.13 -8.41
C GLU A 523 1.43 5.36 -9.02
N THR A 524 1.17 4.72 -10.16
CA THR A 524 -0.12 4.81 -10.84
C THR A 524 -0.57 3.46 -11.39
N LEU A 525 -1.87 3.18 -11.23
CA LEU A 525 -2.52 2.00 -11.78
C LEU A 525 -3.87 2.39 -12.36
N ALA A 526 -4.09 2.11 -13.64
CA ALA A 526 -5.39 2.32 -14.28
C ALA A 526 -6.04 0.97 -14.60
N THR A 527 -7.30 0.83 -14.24
CA THR A 527 -8.07 -0.40 -14.48
C THR A 527 -9.44 -0.10 -15.06
N GLN A 528 -9.98 -1.05 -15.82
CA GLN A 528 -11.32 -0.97 -16.38
C GLN A 528 -12.14 -2.22 -16.06
N ASN A 529 -13.31 -2.02 -15.50
CA ASN A 529 -14.28 -3.06 -15.24
C ASN A 529 -15.09 -3.42 -16.50
N SER A 530 -15.77 -4.55 -16.48
CA SER A 530 -16.60 -5.04 -17.58
C SER A 530 -17.79 -4.13 -17.92
N ASP A 531 -18.23 -3.27 -16.99
CA ASP A 531 -19.27 -2.25 -17.21
C ASP A 531 -18.75 -0.96 -17.86
N GLY A 532 -17.45 -0.91 -18.16
CA GLY A 532 -16.78 0.25 -18.73
C GLY A 532 -16.35 1.30 -17.73
N SER A 533 -16.63 1.13 -16.44
CA SER A 533 -16.10 2.02 -15.39
C SER A 533 -14.58 1.90 -15.31
N VAL A 534 -13.91 3.04 -15.05
CA VAL A 534 -12.45 3.11 -14.98
C VAL A 534 -12.05 3.61 -13.59
N THR A 535 -11.06 2.99 -13.00
CA THR A 535 -10.40 3.47 -11.79
C THR A 535 -8.95 3.81 -12.10
N VAL A 536 -8.52 5.01 -11.69
CA VAL A 536 -7.12 5.41 -11.72
C VAL A 536 -6.65 5.63 -10.30
N MET A 537 -5.77 4.77 -9.82
CA MET A 537 -5.07 4.95 -8.55
C MET A 537 -3.87 5.87 -8.79
N VAL A 538 -3.72 6.84 -7.92
CA VAL A 538 -2.55 7.72 -7.83
C VAL A 538 -2.05 7.65 -6.40
N ASP A 539 -0.85 7.18 -6.23
CA ASP A 539 -0.18 7.03 -4.95
C ASP A 539 1.04 7.96 -4.88
N ASP A 540 1.14 8.73 -3.81
CA ASP A 540 2.27 9.62 -3.53
C ASP A 540 3.15 9.00 -2.44
N HIS A 541 4.26 8.39 -2.84
CA HIS A 541 5.28 7.85 -1.95
C HIS A 541 6.57 8.69 -1.93
N ALA A 542 6.45 9.96 -2.33
CA ALA A 542 7.58 10.88 -2.36
C ALA A 542 8.09 11.21 -0.94
N VAL A 543 9.32 10.88 -0.66
CA VAL A 543 9.99 11.20 0.60
C VAL A 543 10.39 12.68 0.62
N ALA A 544 10.07 13.40 1.69
CA ALA A 544 10.38 14.84 1.79
C ALA A 544 11.86 15.08 2.13
N SER A 545 12.45 14.25 3.00
CA SER A 545 13.87 14.30 3.36
C SER A 545 14.47 12.90 3.39
N PRO A 546 15.71 12.70 2.92
CA PRO A 546 16.37 11.40 2.93
C PRO A 546 16.60 10.82 4.34
N THR A 547 16.40 11.63 5.39
CA THR A 547 16.50 11.20 6.80
C THR A 547 15.16 11.00 7.47
N ASP A 548 14.05 11.15 6.74
CA ASP A 548 12.72 10.94 7.30
C ASP A 548 12.55 9.47 7.75
N ASN A 549 11.89 9.32 8.89
CA ASN A 549 11.45 8.07 9.46
C ASN A 549 10.03 8.31 9.99
N ASN A 550 9.04 7.73 9.35
CA ASN A 550 7.63 8.05 9.50
C ASN A 550 7.34 9.56 9.29
N GLY A 551 7.93 10.13 8.23
CA GLY A 551 7.73 11.52 7.84
C GLY A 551 6.34 11.77 7.23
N SER A 552 6.12 12.99 6.79
CA SER A 552 4.84 13.37 6.16
C SER A 552 4.80 13.19 4.64
N GLY A 553 5.93 12.82 4.03
CA GLY A 553 6.07 12.80 2.58
C GLY A 553 6.17 14.19 1.94
N ALA A 554 6.49 14.25 0.67
CA ALA A 554 6.56 15.48 -0.10
C ALA A 554 5.31 15.63 -0.98
N ALA A 555 4.70 16.81 -0.97
CA ALA A 555 3.48 17.06 -1.74
C ALA A 555 3.69 16.89 -3.25
N ARG A 556 2.72 16.29 -3.92
CA ARG A 556 2.68 16.10 -5.38
C ARG A 556 1.37 16.61 -5.96
N THR A 557 1.47 17.14 -7.17
CA THR A 557 0.30 17.40 -8.03
C THR A 557 0.41 16.46 -9.23
N VAL A 558 -0.65 15.72 -9.49
CA VAL A 558 -0.71 14.75 -10.60
C VAL A 558 -1.88 15.13 -11.51
N ILE A 559 -1.60 15.25 -12.80
CA ILE A 559 -2.62 15.42 -13.83
C ILE A 559 -2.91 14.05 -14.45
N VAL A 560 -4.10 13.54 -14.23
CA VAL A 560 -4.60 12.32 -14.85
C VAL A 560 -5.21 12.69 -16.19
N ASP A 561 -4.55 12.29 -17.28
CA ASP A 561 -5.02 12.52 -18.66
C ASP A 561 -5.76 11.27 -19.16
N ILE A 562 -7.09 11.38 -19.24
CA ILE A 562 -8.01 10.34 -19.71
C ILE A 562 -8.61 10.66 -21.08
N SER A 563 -7.99 11.57 -21.83
CA SER A 563 -8.51 12.04 -23.13
C SER A 563 -8.70 10.94 -24.16
N SER A 564 -7.97 9.82 -24.04
CA SER A 564 -8.09 8.65 -24.92
C SER A 564 -9.28 7.73 -24.60
N LEU A 565 -9.92 7.88 -23.41
CA LEU A 565 -10.98 6.99 -22.92
C LEU A 565 -12.40 7.45 -23.33
N GLY A 566 -12.53 8.65 -23.89
CA GLY A 566 -13.84 9.24 -24.24
C GLY A 566 -14.41 10.07 -23.11
N THR A 567 -15.74 10.07 -22.96
CA THR A 567 -16.47 10.88 -21.99
C THR A 567 -17.11 10.01 -20.91
N PHE A 568 -17.07 10.50 -19.68
CA PHE A 568 -17.71 9.87 -18.53
C PHE A 568 -18.86 10.73 -18.04
N SER A 569 -19.92 10.08 -17.51
CA SER A 569 -21.10 10.78 -16.97
C SER A 569 -20.87 11.28 -15.55
N SER A 570 -20.02 10.61 -14.79
CA SER A 570 -19.68 11.01 -13.42
C SER A 570 -18.26 10.59 -13.04
N ALA A 571 -17.71 11.30 -12.04
CA ALA A 571 -16.43 10.97 -11.43
C ALA A 571 -16.48 11.21 -9.92
N SER A 572 -15.70 10.45 -9.18
CA SER A 572 -15.48 10.66 -7.76
C SER A 572 -14.02 10.39 -7.38
N GLU A 573 -13.55 11.05 -6.34
CA GLU A 573 -12.23 10.87 -5.75
C GLU A 573 -12.39 10.33 -4.33
N LEU A 574 -11.73 9.22 -4.03
CA LEU A 574 -11.54 8.71 -2.68
C LEU A 574 -10.06 8.89 -2.32
N SER A 575 -9.78 9.61 -1.24
CA SER A 575 -8.40 9.87 -0.80
C SER A 575 -8.19 9.39 0.63
N ILE A 576 -7.05 8.76 0.88
CA ILE A 576 -6.57 8.38 2.21
C ILE A 576 -5.15 8.94 2.38
N ASN A 577 -4.95 9.77 3.43
CA ASN A 577 -3.69 10.45 3.71
C ASN A 577 -3.65 10.90 5.19
N ALA A 578 -2.66 11.70 5.57
CA ALA A 578 -2.49 12.19 6.94
C ALA A 578 -3.68 12.99 7.51
N SER A 579 -4.59 13.48 6.67
CA SER A 579 -5.81 14.18 7.12
C SER A 579 -7.01 13.25 7.31
N SER A 580 -6.90 12.00 6.90
CA SER A 580 -7.96 11.00 7.03
C SER A 580 -8.13 10.55 8.47
N SER A 581 -9.37 10.26 8.86
CA SER A 581 -9.66 9.73 10.19
C SER A 581 -9.26 8.25 10.26
N ALA A 582 -8.56 7.85 11.32
CA ALA A 582 -8.33 6.44 11.60
C ALA A 582 -9.58 5.69 12.08
N THR A 583 -10.60 6.41 12.58
CA THR A 583 -11.79 5.80 13.20
C THR A 583 -13.09 6.01 12.40
N ALA A 584 -12.99 6.50 11.18
CA ALA A 584 -14.16 6.73 10.32
C ALA A 584 -13.83 6.41 8.86
N SER A 585 -14.75 5.71 8.20
CA SER A 585 -14.62 5.36 6.79
C SER A 585 -14.44 6.62 5.93
N PRO A 586 -13.41 6.66 5.08
CA PRO A 586 -13.25 7.75 4.12
C PRO A 586 -14.40 7.72 3.12
N ALA A 587 -14.90 8.90 2.76
CA ALA A 587 -16.03 9.03 1.84
C ALA A 587 -15.56 9.59 0.48
N PRO A 588 -16.02 9.03 -0.65
CA PRO A 588 -15.69 9.57 -1.95
C PRO A 588 -16.33 10.95 -2.17
N VAL A 589 -15.59 11.85 -2.79
CA VAL A 589 -16.02 13.20 -3.15
C VAL A 589 -16.34 13.25 -4.64
N SER A 590 -17.54 13.72 -5.00
CA SER A 590 -17.91 13.89 -6.41
C SER A 590 -17.10 15.01 -7.05
N VAL A 591 -16.55 14.75 -8.23
CA VAL A 591 -15.81 15.71 -9.06
C VAL A 591 -16.40 15.75 -10.48
N THR A 592 -16.15 16.84 -11.19
CA THR A 592 -16.63 16.96 -12.58
C THR A 592 -15.66 16.23 -13.50
N PRO A 593 -16.12 15.27 -14.31
CA PRO A 593 -15.26 14.59 -15.29
C PRO A 593 -14.70 15.59 -16.32
N ALA A 594 -13.41 15.50 -16.59
CA ALA A 594 -12.72 16.27 -17.62
C ALA A 594 -11.64 15.39 -18.28
N ALA A 595 -11.26 15.71 -19.51
CA ALA A 595 -10.21 14.97 -20.22
C ALA A 595 -8.86 14.96 -19.48
N ARG A 596 -8.61 16.00 -18.68
CA ARG A 596 -7.46 16.11 -17.77
C ARG A 596 -7.96 16.53 -16.40
N MET A 597 -7.70 15.75 -15.39
CA MET A 597 -8.13 15.98 -14.01
C MET A 597 -6.90 16.15 -13.12
N THR A 598 -6.94 17.11 -12.21
CA THR A 598 -5.80 17.42 -11.34
C THR A 598 -6.06 16.89 -9.93
N ILE A 599 -5.21 15.99 -9.47
CA ILE A 599 -5.18 15.46 -8.12
C ILE A 599 -4.08 16.18 -7.35
N GLN A 600 -4.40 16.69 -6.17
CA GLN A 600 -3.44 17.34 -5.26
C GLN A 600 -3.23 16.48 -4.04
N MET A 601 -2.00 16.06 -3.81
CA MET A 601 -1.59 15.25 -2.67
C MET A 601 -0.67 16.09 -1.77
N SER A 602 -0.94 16.08 -0.48
CA SER A 602 -0.21 16.91 0.50
C SER A 602 1.01 16.21 1.11
N GLY A 603 1.31 15.01 0.70
CA GLY A 603 2.33 14.10 1.20
C GLY A 603 1.87 12.67 1.04
N TYR A 604 2.44 11.75 1.82
CA TYR A 604 2.09 10.34 1.76
C TYR A 604 0.59 10.08 1.74
N GLY A 605 0.16 9.26 0.79
CA GLY A 605 -1.22 8.87 0.65
C GLY A 605 -1.59 8.40 -0.74
N VAL A 606 -2.83 7.99 -0.89
CA VAL A 606 -3.39 7.48 -2.13
C VAL A 606 -4.71 8.17 -2.46
N THR A 607 -4.96 8.34 -3.75
CA THR A 607 -6.26 8.80 -4.29
C THR A 607 -6.69 7.88 -5.41
N TRP A 608 -7.93 7.40 -5.33
CA TRP A 608 -8.59 6.67 -6.40
C TRP A 608 -9.58 7.58 -7.11
N LEU A 609 -9.31 7.85 -8.38
CA LEU A 609 -10.24 8.52 -9.29
C LEU A 609 -11.11 7.45 -9.95
N GLN A 610 -12.40 7.42 -9.62
CA GLN A 610 -13.38 6.49 -10.17
C GLN A 610 -14.27 7.19 -11.19
N LEU A 611 -14.34 6.64 -12.39
CA LEU A 611 -15.02 7.21 -13.56
C LEU A 611 -16.13 6.25 -14.02
N LYS A 612 -17.34 6.75 -14.25
CA LYS A 612 -18.47 5.96 -14.74
C LYS A 612 -18.90 6.46 -16.11
N PRO A 613 -19.16 5.55 -17.08
CA PRO A 613 -19.62 5.89 -18.44
C PRO A 613 -20.90 6.71 -18.48
#